data_8ee171ab81da9a8444f5b401c9e1141b
#
_entry.id   8ee171ab81da9a8444f5b401c9e1141b
#
_cell.length_a   1.000
_cell.length_b   1.000
_cell.length_c   1.000
_cell.angle_alpha   90.00
_cell.angle_beta   90.00
_cell.angle_gamma   90.00
#
_symmetry.space_group_name_H-M   'P 1'
#
loop_
_entity.id
_entity.type
_entity.pdbx_description
1 polymer ?
#
loop_
_entity_poly.entity_id
_entity_poly.type
_entity_poly.pdbx_seq_one_letter_code
_entity_poly.pdbx_strand_id
1 'polypeptide(L)'
;HYVRDIFVYVDELKPGRLLQYLKTALRKDNYQGTQIFERYYSVGDLAKTSLSLLKQRAENVLGETIDAVMLGRPVKFSEHPEQDHKAQETLRQAAHEAGFKAVDFELEPIAAALDYEQSITKPQNVVIFDFGGGTLDIAVMRLGDAKSRKVYASGGVDIAGSDFDRTIIEKRMLSHFGYGKVKHHPEIMDMIHAIPDWMALPELGTPINRNILEKAIQAKIVPVRLKALESLIYNDLAFTFYNRVEAGKIAL
;
A
#
# COMPACT_ATOMS: atom_id res chain seq x y z
N HIS A 1 21.19 -11.51 -14.82
CA HIS A 1 21.33 -10.10 -14.45
C HIS A 1 20.12 -9.69 -13.62
N TYR A 2 20.33 -9.29 -12.36
CA TYR A 2 19.28 -8.78 -11.51
C TYR A 2 19.15 -7.29 -11.78
N VAL A 3 17.94 -6.83 -12.11
CA VAL A 3 17.61 -5.40 -12.14
C VAL A 3 17.39 -4.98 -10.69
N ARG A 4 18.44 -4.48 -10.01
CA ARG A 4 18.38 -4.10 -8.59
C ARG A 4 17.70 -2.74 -8.35
N ASP A 5 17.63 -1.88 -9.36
CA ASP A 5 17.29 -0.47 -9.15
C ASP A 5 16.18 0.00 -10.11
N ILE A 6 14.95 -0.49 -9.91
CA ILE A 6 13.79 0.13 -10.52
C ILE A 6 13.26 1.18 -9.56
N PHE A 7 13.69 2.43 -9.73
CA PHE A 7 13.16 3.56 -8.98
C PHE A 7 11.86 4.06 -9.60
N VAL A 8 10.80 4.12 -8.82
CA VAL A 8 9.61 4.89 -9.14
C VAL A 8 9.80 6.28 -8.54
N TYR A 9 10.06 7.27 -9.37
CA TYR A 9 10.11 8.65 -8.91
C TYR A 9 8.70 9.16 -8.66
N VAL A 10 8.46 9.65 -7.44
CA VAL A 10 7.30 10.47 -7.13
C VAL A 10 7.70 11.92 -7.38
N ASP A 11 7.05 12.57 -8.34
CA ASP A 11 7.23 13.99 -8.59
C ASP A 11 6.22 14.76 -7.71
N GLU A 12 6.68 15.22 -6.55
CA GLU A 12 5.86 15.95 -5.57
C GLU A 12 5.34 17.29 -6.11
N LEU A 13 5.92 17.79 -7.22
CA LEU A 13 5.53 19.06 -7.82
C LEU A 13 4.47 18.92 -8.90
N LYS A 14 4.13 17.70 -9.30
CA LYS A 14 3.10 17.45 -10.30
C LYS A 14 1.78 17.05 -9.65
N PRO A 15 0.67 17.61 -10.13
CA PRO A 15 -0.66 17.15 -9.70
C PRO A 15 -0.80 15.65 -9.93
N GLY A 16 -1.27 14.93 -8.93
CA GLY A 16 -1.42 13.49 -9.02
C GLY A 16 -2.06 12.91 -7.77
N ARG A 17 -2.18 11.59 -7.74
CA ARG A 17 -2.68 10.87 -6.61
C ARG A 17 -1.64 9.91 -6.06
N LEU A 18 -1.33 10.03 -4.78
CA LEU A 18 -0.51 9.07 -4.09
C LEU A 18 -1.29 7.77 -3.88
N LEU A 19 -0.65 6.66 -4.26
CA LEU A 19 -1.12 5.31 -4.01
C LEU A 19 -0.04 4.57 -3.22
N GLN A 20 -0.35 4.23 -1.99
CA GLN A 20 0.51 3.42 -1.14
C GLN A 20 -0.12 2.04 -0.93
N TYR A 21 0.72 1.02 -0.73
CA TYR A 21 0.25 -0.32 -0.36
C TYR A 21 -0.89 -0.86 -1.23
N LEU A 22 -0.74 -0.82 -2.57
CA LEU A 22 -1.78 -1.24 -3.52
C LEU A 22 -2.30 -2.67 -3.24
N LYS A 23 -1.44 -3.57 -2.72
CA LYS A 23 -1.85 -4.91 -2.27
C LYS A 23 -2.91 -4.85 -1.16
N THR A 24 -2.85 -3.85 -0.28
CA THR A 24 -3.88 -3.66 0.75
C THR A 24 -5.22 -3.24 0.14
N ALA A 25 -5.19 -2.46 -0.95
CA ALA A 25 -6.41 -2.07 -1.67
C ALA A 25 -7.10 -3.28 -2.34
N LEU A 26 -6.32 -4.27 -2.83
CA LEU A 26 -6.86 -5.48 -3.45
C LEU A 26 -7.76 -6.31 -2.52
N ARG A 27 -7.53 -6.26 -1.21
CA ARG A 27 -8.27 -7.04 -0.20
C ARG A 27 -9.45 -6.29 0.43
N LYS A 28 -9.59 -4.98 0.20
CA LYS A 28 -10.64 -4.16 0.79
C LYS A 28 -11.91 -4.16 -0.07
N ASP A 29 -12.99 -4.76 0.41
CA ASP A 29 -14.27 -4.80 -0.31
C ASP A 29 -14.91 -3.41 -0.50
N ASN A 30 -14.68 -2.50 0.43
CA ASN A 30 -15.21 -1.15 0.40
C ASN A 30 -14.37 -0.16 -0.43
N TYR A 31 -13.26 -0.60 -1.02
CA TYR A 31 -12.43 0.23 -1.88
C TYR A 31 -12.36 -0.37 -3.29
N GLN A 32 -13.16 0.15 -4.21
CA GLN A 32 -13.25 -0.34 -5.58
C GLN A 32 -12.29 0.37 -6.54
N GLY A 33 -11.76 1.51 -6.15
CA GLY A 33 -10.90 2.35 -6.98
C GLY A 33 -10.94 3.81 -6.56
N THR A 34 -10.44 4.68 -7.42
CA THR A 34 -10.33 6.09 -7.13
C THR A 34 -10.45 6.96 -8.37
N GLN A 35 -10.91 8.19 -8.18
CA GLN A 35 -10.89 9.23 -9.21
C GLN A 35 -9.50 9.87 -9.26
N ILE A 36 -8.88 9.88 -10.45
CA ILE A 36 -7.64 10.64 -10.72
C ILE A 36 -7.96 11.60 -11.87
N PHE A 37 -7.95 12.89 -11.58
CA PHE A 37 -8.48 13.93 -12.47
C PHE A 37 -9.93 13.62 -12.91
N GLU A 38 -10.19 13.54 -14.18
CA GLU A 38 -11.52 13.28 -14.75
C GLU A 38 -11.81 11.78 -14.99
N ARG A 39 -10.88 10.90 -14.66
CA ARG A 39 -10.99 9.46 -14.93
C ARG A 39 -11.03 8.64 -13.64
N TYR A 40 -11.99 7.71 -13.60
CA TYR A 40 -12.03 6.69 -12.55
C TYR A 40 -11.09 5.52 -12.91
N TYR A 41 -10.35 5.05 -11.92
CA TYR A 41 -9.48 3.88 -12.00
C TYR A 41 -9.91 2.87 -10.95
N SER A 42 -10.26 1.67 -11.39
CA SER A 42 -10.46 0.53 -10.49
C SER A 42 -9.13 0.10 -9.86
N VAL A 43 -9.19 -0.71 -8.81
CA VAL A 43 -7.96 -1.29 -8.20
C VAL A 43 -7.21 -2.14 -9.23
N GLY A 44 -7.93 -2.86 -10.11
CA GLY A 44 -7.34 -3.60 -11.23
C GLY A 44 -6.62 -2.69 -12.23
N ASP A 45 -7.21 -1.54 -12.61
CA ASP A 45 -6.58 -0.57 -13.51
C ASP A 45 -5.28 0.01 -12.91
N LEU A 46 -5.27 0.26 -11.60
CA LEU A 46 -4.08 0.74 -10.89
C LEU A 46 -2.97 -0.31 -10.88
N ALA A 47 -3.31 -1.57 -10.60
CA ALA A 47 -2.38 -2.69 -10.64
C ALA A 47 -1.82 -2.89 -12.06
N LYS A 48 -2.69 -2.92 -13.08
CA LYS A 48 -2.30 -2.99 -14.49
C LYS A 48 -1.35 -1.87 -14.89
N THR A 49 -1.66 -0.62 -14.51
CA THR A 49 -0.82 0.53 -14.84
C THR A 49 0.58 0.39 -14.24
N SER A 50 0.66 -0.04 -12.97
CA SER A 50 1.93 -0.29 -12.29
C SER A 50 2.72 -1.42 -12.97
N LEU A 51 2.08 -2.54 -13.26
CA LEU A 51 2.71 -3.70 -13.93
C LEU A 51 3.15 -3.37 -15.35
N SER A 52 2.35 -2.61 -16.12
CA SER A 52 2.72 -2.15 -17.47
C SER A 52 3.97 -1.28 -17.44
N LEU A 53 4.07 -0.36 -16.48
CA LEU A 53 5.23 0.51 -16.32
C LEU A 53 6.49 -0.29 -15.94
N LEU A 54 6.36 -1.25 -15.01
CA LEU A 54 7.45 -2.13 -14.61
C LEU A 54 7.92 -3.00 -15.78
N LYS A 55 6.98 -3.60 -16.51
CA LYS A 55 7.29 -4.39 -17.72
C LYS A 55 8.06 -3.56 -18.74
N GLN A 56 7.54 -2.40 -19.10
CA GLN A 56 8.19 -1.50 -20.06
C GLN A 56 9.61 -1.11 -19.64
N ARG A 57 9.82 -0.79 -18.35
CA ARG A 57 11.15 -0.44 -17.83
C ARG A 57 12.10 -1.63 -17.89
N ALA A 58 11.63 -2.82 -17.49
CA ALA A 58 12.45 -4.04 -17.54
C ALA A 58 12.82 -4.39 -18.99
N GLU A 59 11.88 -4.34 -19.93
CA GLU A 59 12.14 -4.57 -21.36
C GLU A 59 13.14 -3.56 -21.94
N ASN A 60 13.05 -2.29 -21.55
CA ASN A 60 14.01 -1.28 -21.97
C ASN A 60 15.43 -1.54 -21.46
N VAL A 61 15.56 -2.08 -20.23
CA VAL A 61 16.88 -2.41 -19.65
C VAL A 61 17.45 -3.69 -20.25
N LEU A 62 16.61 -4.70 -20.47
CA LEU A 62 17.04 -6.01 -20.98
C LEU A 62 17.20 -6.04 -22.50
N GLY A 63 16.51 -5.14 -23.22
CA GLY A 63 16.49 -5.12 -24.69
C GLY A 63 15.66 -6.24 -25.32
N GLU A 64 14.81 -6.92 -24.55
CA GLU A 64 13.98 -8.03 -25.00
C GLU A 64 12.56 -7.98 -24.42
N THR A 65 11.61 -8.66 -25.08
CA THR A 65 10.23 -8.73 -24.62
C THR A 65 10.12 -9.72 -23.46
N ILE A 66 9.39 -9.33 -22.42
CA ILE A 66 9.13 -10.16 -21.24
C ILE A 66 7.69 -10.68 -21.32
N ASP A 67 7.53 -11.96 -21.64
CA ASP A 67 6.23 -12.61 -21.79
C ASP A 67 5.71 -13.25 -20.49
N ALA A 68 6.58 -13.54 -19.54
CA ALA A 68 6.23 -14.22 -18.29
C ALA A 68 6.57 -13.38 -17.07
N VAL A 69 5.76 -13.50 -16.02
CA VAL A 69 6.00 -12.84 -14.73
C VAL A 69 5.68 -13.79 -13.57
N MET A 70 6.55 -13.81 -12.57
CA MET A 70 6.29 -14.36 -11.26
C MET A 70 5.95 -13.21 -10.31
N LEU A 71 4.73 -13.20 -9.78
CA LEU A 71 4.25 -12.17 -8.86
C LEU A 71 4.35 -12.66 -7.41
N GLY A 72 4.96 -11.87 -6.56
CA GLY A 72 4.94 -12.11 -5.11
C GLY A 72 3.54 -11.84 -4.55
N ARG A 73 3.05 -12.78 -3.72
CA ARG A 73 1.82 -12.59 -2.95
C ARG A 73 2.06 -12.89 -1.47
N PRO A 74 1.34 -12.23 -0.55
CA PRO A 74 1.32 -12.66 0.85
C PRO A 74 0.76 -14.08 0.97
N VAL A 75 1.00 -14.74 2.10
CA VAL A 75 0.40 -16.05 2.38
C VAL A 75 -1.13 -15.96 2.30
N LYS A 76 -1.68 -14.85 2.81
CA LYS A 76 -3.10 -14.51 2.68
C LYS A 76 -3.25 -13.03 2.34
N PHE A 77 -4.04 -12.70 1.32
CA PHE A 77 -4.52 -11.34 1.11
C PHE A 77 -5.62 -10.98 2.12
N SER A 78 -6.45 -11.96 2.50
CA SER A 78 -7.55 -11.81 3.46
C SER A 78 -7.77 -13.11 4.23
N GLU A 79 -8.31 -13.01 5.45
CA GLU A 79 -8.78 -14.17 6.22
C GLU A 79 -10.03 -14.81 5.59
N HIS A 80 -10.74 -14.09 4.71
CA HIS A 80 -11.90 -14.60 3.97
C HIS A 80 -11.46 -15.23 2.64
N PRO A 81 -11.65 -16.54 2.42
CA PRO A 81 -11.15 -17.25 1.23
C PRO A 81 -11.63 -16.67 -0.11
N GLU A 82 -12.87 -16.20 -0.18
CA GLU A 82 -13.42 -15.60 -1.39
C GLU A 82 -12.73 -14.27 -1.73
N GLN A 83 -12.43 -13.46 -0.73
CA GLN A 83 -11.71 -12.19 -0.91
C GLN A 83 -10.24 -12.44 -1.25
N ASP A 84 -9.61 -13.43 -0.62
CA ASP A 84 -8.24 -13.85 -0.95
C ASP A 84 -8.14 -14.26 -2.42
N HIS A 85 -9.05 -15.12 -2.88
CA HIS A 85 -9.11 -15.55 -4.27
C HIS A 85 -9.38 -14.38 -5.23
N LYS A 86 -10.34 -13.52 -4.92
CA LYS A 86 -10.67 -12.34 -5.72
C LYS A 86 -9.47 -11.40 -5.86
N ALA A 87 -8.73 -11.16 -4.79
CA ALA A 87 -7.54 -10.31 -4.81
C ALA A 87 -6.46 -10.88 -5.74
N GLN A 88 -6.21 -12.19 -5.66
CA GLN A 88 -5.26 -12.87 -6.54
C GLN A 88 -5.70 -12.80 -8.01
N GLU A 89 -6.97 -13.09 -8.32
CA GLU A 89 -7.47 -13.06 -9.69
C GLU A 89 -7.49 -11.65 -10.27
N THR A 90 -7.79 -10.63 -9.47
CA THR A 90 -7.66 -9.22 -9.89
C THR A 90 -6.22 -8.89 -10.30
N LEU A 91 -5.24 -9.36 -9.52
CA LEU A 91 -3.83 -9.14 -9.83
C LEU A 91 -3.38 -9.94 -11.07
N ARG A 92 -3.86 -11.19 -11.23
CA ARG A 92 -3.62 -12.03 -12.41
C ARG A 92 -4.14 -11.36 -13.68
N GLN A 93 -5.39 -10.92 -13.64
CA GLN A 93 -6.01 -10.22 -14.77
C GLN A 93 -5.25 -8.93 -15.10
N ALA A 94 -4.90 -8.13 -14.11
CA ALA A 94 -4.11 -6.90 -14.29
C ALA A 94 -2.76 -7.19 -14.98
N ALA A 95 -2.09 -8.30 -14.65
CA ALA A 95 -0.84 -8.72 -15.29
C ALA A 95 -1.05 -9.15 -16.76
N HIS A 96 -2.10 -9.92 -17.05
CA HIS A 96 -2.44 -10.25 -18.44
C HIS A 96 -2.75 -9.00 -19.26
N GLU A 97 -3.52 -8.08 -18.70
CA GLU A 97 -3.84 -6.80 -19.35
C GLU A 97 -2.62 -5.87 -19.49
N ALA A 98 -1.59 -6.02 -18.65
CA ALA A 98 -0.30 -5.37 -18.79
C ALA A 98 0.58 -5.99 -19.89
N GLY A 99 0.13 -7.10 -20.52
CA GLY A 99 0.78 -7.74 -21.64
C GLY A 99 1.68 -8.93 -21.29
N PHE A 100 1.58 -9.49 -20.09
CA PHE A 100 2.21 -10.76 -19.77
C PHE A 100 1.35 -11.92 -20.26
N LYS A 101 1.98 -12.89 -20.95
CA LYS A 101 1.30 -14.08 -21.48
C LYS A 101 1.18 -15.19 -20.43
N ALA A 102 2.21 -15.33 -19.59
CA ALA A 102 2.25 -16.29 -18.48
C ALA A 102 2.38 -15.54 -17.15
N VAL A 103 1.51 -15.89 -16.20
CA VAL A 103 1.45 -15.24 -14.88
C VAL A 103 1.35 -16.31 -13.81
N ASP A 104 2.38 -16.42 -12.98
CA ASP A 104 2.43 -17.30 -11.82
C ASP A 104 2.60 -16.49 -10.54
N PHE A 105 2.32 -17.13 -9.41
CA PHE A 105 2.45 -16.53 -8.08
C PHE A 105 3.39 -17.34 -7.21
N GLU A 106 4.21 -16.62 -6.43
CA GLU A 106 4.97 -17.22 -5.34
C GLU A 106 4.65 -16.50 -4.03
N LEU A 107 4.64 -17.24 -2.93
CA LEU A 107 4.50 -16.66 -1.61
C LEU A 107 5.73 -15.83 -1.24
N GLU A 108 5.53 -14.60 -0.79
CA GLU A 108 6.63 -13.66 -0.45
C GLU A 108 7.65 -14.25 0.53
N PRO A 109 7.26 -14.93 1.63
CA PRO A 109 8.24 -15.54 2.52
C PRO A 109 8.99 -16.71 1.86
N ILE A 110 8.40 -17.41 0.88
CA ILE A 110 9.10 -18.44 0.12
C ILE A 110 10.12 -17.81 -0.81
N ALA A 111 9.74 -16.73 -1.52
CA ALA A 111 10.68 -15.99 -2.38
C ALA A 111 11.88 -15.45 -1.58
N ALA A 112 11.65 -14.89 -0.39
CA ALA A 112 12.71 -14.45 0.51
C ALA A 112 13.62 -15.61 0.98
N ALA A 113 13.02 -16.78 1.27
CA ALA A 113 13.78 -17.99 1.62
C ALA A 113 14.69 -18.45 0.49
N LEU A 114 14.25 -18.37 -0.76
CA LEU A 114 15.03 -18.76 -1.93
C LEU A 114 16.23 -17.83 -2.16
N ASP A 115 16.08 -16.53 -1.87
CA ASP A 115 17.22 -15.60 -1.92
C ASP A 115 18.25 -15.93 -0.82
N TYR A 116 17.80 -16.17 0.41
CA TYR A 116 18.66 -16.59 1.50
C TYR A 116 19.37 -17.92 1.21
N GLU A 117 18.70 -18.89 0.56
CA GLU A 117 19.27 -20.20 0.21
C GLU A 117 20.55 -20.08 -0.62
N GLN A 118 20.69 -19.03 -1.45
CA GLN A 118 21.89 -18.79 -2.24
C GLN A 118 23.14 -18.48 -1.38
N SER A 119 22.94 -18.08 -0.15
CA SER A 119 24.00 -17.71 0.79
C SER A 119 24.47 -18.85 1.70
N ILE A 120 23.69 -19.95 1.80
CA ILE A 120 24.01 -21.05 2.71
C ILE A 120 24.83 -22.15 2.02
N THR A 121 25.68 -22.79 2.78
CA THR A 121 26.60 -23.86 2.30
C THR A 121 26.16 -25.26 2.75
N LYS A 122 25.21 -25.36 3.66
CA LYS A 122 24.71 -26.63 4.21
C LYS A 122 23.20 -26.55 4.39
N PRO A 123 22.49 -27.69 4.22
CA PRO A 123 21.05 -27.74 4.49
C PRO A 123 20.72 -27.37 5.94
N GLN A 124 19.73 -26.50 6.11
CA GLN A 124 19.24 -26.06 7.44
C GLN A 124 17.74 -25.80 7.44
N ASN A 125 17.15 -25.88 8.62
CA ASN A 125 15.79 -25.45 8.84
C ASN A 125 15.81 -23.97 9.20
N VAL A 126 14.92 -23.20 8.55
CA VAL A 126 14.83 -21.75 8.73
C VAL A 126 13.42 -21.34 9.04
N VAL A 127 13.27 -20.25 9.78
CA VAL A 127 12.03 -19.50 9.91
C VAL A 127 12.24 -18.19 9.16
N ILE A 128 11.40 -17.95 8.19
CA ILE A 128 11.33 -16.67 7.49
C ILE A 128 10.24 -15.85 8.16
N PHE A 129 10.58 -14.63 8.50
CA PHE A 129 9.70 -13.65 9.11
C PHE A 129 9.69 -12.42 8.22
N ASP A 130 8.70 -12.32 7.34
CA ASP A 130 8.52 -11.19 6.43
C ASP A 130 7.53 -10.21 7.03
N PHE A 131 8.05 -9.11 7.55
CA PHE A 131 7.28 -8.04 8.17
C PHE A 131 7.25 -6.83 7.25
N GLY A 132 6.25 -6.78 6.38
CA GLY A 132 6.10 -5.74 5.38
C GLY A 132 5.31 -4.51 5.85
N GLY A 133 4.82 -3.74 4.89
CA GLY A 133 3.93 -2.60 5.14
C GLY A 133 2.48 -3.00 5.39
N GLY A 134 1.99 -4.08 4.78
CA GLY A 134 0.59 -4.50 4.83
C GLY A 134 0.31 -5.84 5.47
N THR A 135 1.30 -6.74 5.51
CA THR A 135 1.17 -8.09 6.06
C THR A 135 2.41 -8.48 6.86
N LEU A 136 2.22 -9.35 7.82
CA LEU A 136 3.27 -10.16 8.42
C LEU A 136 3.07 -11.58 7.92
N ASP A 137 4.06 -12.11 7.20
CA ASP A 137 4.06 -13.45 6.67
C ASP A 137 5.20 -14.27 7.28
N ILE A 138 4.91 -15.53 7.64
CA ILE A 138 5.87 -16.45 8.27
C ILE A 138 5.89 -17.75 7.48
N ALA A 139 7.09 -18.28 7.23
CA ALA A 139 7.26 -19.62 6.69
C ALA A 139 8.34 -20.38 7.47
N VAL A 140 8.11 -21.66 7.67
CA VAL A 140 9.08 -22.60 8.23
C VAL A 140 9.48 -23.56 7.12
N MET A 141 10.77 -23.58 6.79
CA MET A 141 11.28 -24.31 5.64
C MET A 141 12.59 -25.03 5.95
N ARG A 142 12.84 -26.11 5.18
CA ARG A 142 14.17 -26.67 4.99
C ARG A 142 14.75 -26.14 3.68
N LEU A 143 15.95 -25.58 3.76
CA LEU A 143 16.71 -25.06 2.63
C LEU A 143 18.05 -25.81 2.51
N GLY A 144 18.70 -25.73 1.34
CA GLY A 144 20.04 -26.26 1.12
C GLY A 144 20.31 -26.77 -0.28
N ASP A 145 19.33 -27.40 -0.91
CA ASP A 145 19.34 -27.74 -2.33
C ASP A 145 17.90 -27.96 -2.82
N ALA A 146 17.70 -27.88 -4.13
CA ALA A 146 16.37 -27.97 -4.75
C ALA A 146 15.65 -29.31 -4.46
N LYS A 147 16.39 -30.39 -4.17
CA LYS A 147 15.81 -31.72 -3.90
C LYS A 147 15.39 -31.89 -2.44
N SER A 148 16.10 -31.21 -1.53
CA SER A 148 15.81 -31.27 -0.10
C SER A 148 14.94 -30.12 0.40
N ARG A 149 14.65 -29.15 -0.46
CA ARG A 149 13.78 -28.02 -0.12
C ARG A 149 12.38 -28.48 0.25
N LYS A 150 11.89 -28.03 1.40
CA LYS A 150 10.57 -28.38 1.88
C LYS A 150 9.97 -27.24 2.70
N VAL A 151 8.74 -26.83 2.36
CA VAL A 151 7.92 -25.96 3.19
C VAL A 151 7.22 -26.82 4.23
N TYR A 152 7.46 -26.58 5.51
CA TYR A 152 6.80 -27.29 6.62
C TYR A 152 5.49 -26.63 6.99
N ALA A 153 5.49 -25.31 7.04
CA ALA A 153 4.31 -24.51 7.38
C ALA A 153 4.47 -23.09 6.83
N SER A 154 3.36 -22.45 6.53
CA SER A 154 3.27 -21.03 6.28
C SER A 154 2.02 -20.45 6.91
N GLY A 155 2.07 -19.19 7.34
CA GLY A 155 0.97 -18.46 7.92
C GLY A 155 1.22 -16.96 7.79
N GLY A 156 0.17 -16.17 7.94
CA GLY A 156 0.27 -14.73 7.88
C GLY A 156 -0.91 -14.06 8.56
N VAL A 157 -0.69 -12.80 8.92
CA VAL A 157 -1.73 -11.90 9.43
C VAL A 157 -1.69 -10.58 8.66
N ASP A 158 -2.83 -9.95 8.56
CA ASP A 158 -2.99 -8.71 7.81
C ASP A 158 -2.76 -7.45 8.68
N ILE A 159 -1.82 -7.55 9.62
CA ILE A 159 -1.36 -6.46 10.49
C ILE A 159 0.14 -6.28 10.27
N ALA A 160 0.56 -5.07 9.90
CA ALA A 160 1.97 -4.78 9.66
C ALA A 160 2.30 -3.27 9.82
N GLY A 161 3.34 -2.81 9.13
CA GLY A 161 3.89 -1.47 9.30
C GLY A 161 2.89 -0.32 9.14
N SER A 162 1.95 -0.44 8.20
CA SER A 162 0.90 0.57 7.96
C SER A 162 -0.11 0.69 9.12
N ASP A 163 -0.33 -0.40 9.88
CA ASP A 163 -1.21 -0.36 11.05
C ASP A 163 -0.55 0.35 12.23
N PHE A 164 0.78 0.29 12.30
CA PHE A 164 1.55 1.09 13.27
C PHE A 164 1.51 2.58 12.91
N ASP A 165 1.69 2.92 11.62
CA ASP A 165 1.56 4.31 11.15
C ASP A 165 0.15 4.86 11.46
N ARG A 166 -0.87 4.07 11.16
CA ARG A 166 -2.26 4.38 11.50
C ARG A 166 -2.43 4.63 13.00
N THR A 167 -1.90 3.75 13.83
CA THR A 167 -1.98 3.88 15.30
C THR A 167 -1.28 5.14 15.80
N ILE A 168 -0.11 5.49 15.23
CA ILE A 168 0.60 6.74 15.55
C ILE A 168 -0.28 7.95 15.20
N ILE A 169 -0.86 7.95 13.99
CA ILE A 169 -1.74 9.04 13.56
C ILE A 169 -2.93 9.18 14.52
N GLU A 170 -3.64 8.09 14.79
CA GLU A 170 -4.81 8.06 15.67
C GLU A 170 -4.50 8.55 17.09
N LYS A 171 -3.41 8.06 17.67
CA LYS A 171 -3.08 8.34 19.07
C LYS A 171 -2.33 9.65 19.29
N ARG A 172 -1.59 10.15 18.30
CA ARG A 172 -0.69 11.29 18.47
C ARG A 172 -0.98 12.48 17.57
N MET A 173 -1.55 12.26 16.37
CA MET A 173 -1.62 13.32 15.37
C MET A 173 -3.01 13.96 15.25
N LEU A 174 -4.11 13.21 15.41
CA LEU A 174 -5.47 13.73 15.15
C LEU A 174 -5.82 14.96 15.98
N SER A 175 -5.26 15.11 17.19
CA SER A 175 -5.46 16.28 18.01
C SER A 175 -4.97 17.58 17.36
N HIS A 176 -3.96 17.52 16.49
CA HIS A 176 -3.44 18.67 15.75
C HIS A 176 -4.38 19.17 14.66
N PHE A 177 -5.31 18.31 14.22
CA PHE A 177 -6.35 18.61 13.23
C PHE A 177 -7.70 18.96 13.86
N GLY A 178 -7.79 19.02 15.18
CA GLY A 178 -9.00 19.43 15.91
C GLY A 178 -9.77 18.29 16.58
N TYR A 179 -9.27 17.04 16.51
CA TYR A 179 -9.89 15.92 17.23
C TYR A 179 -10.15 16.26 18.70
N GLY A 180 -11.32 15.89 19.20
CA GLY A 180 -11.76 16.17 20.56
C GLY A 180 -12.22 17.62 20.82
N LYS A 181 -12.03 18.55 19.88
CA LYS A 181 -12.45 19.96 19.99
C LYS A 181 -13.65 20.33 19.10
N VAL A 182 -13.94 19.52 18.07
CA VAL A 182 -15.02 19.74 17.09
C VAL A 182 -16.18 18.75 17.25
N LYS A 183 -16.46 18.31 18.47
CA LYS A 183 -17.47 17.27 18.78
C LYS A 183 -18.88 17.58 18.27
N HIS A 184 -19.21 18.85 18.09
CA HIS A 184 -20.52 19.29 17.61
C HIS A 184 -20.56 19.51 16.08
N HIS A 185 -19.52 19.07 15.36
CA HIS A 185 -19.37 19.19 13.91
C HIS A 185 -19.07 17.81 13.32
N PRO A 186 -20.08 16.94 13.14
CA PRO A 186 -19.90 15.56 12.71
C PRO A 186 -19.15 15.45 11.38
N GLU A 187 -19.46 16.32 10.42
CA GLU A 187 -18.81 16.30 9.10
C GLU A 187 -17.29 16.56 9.22
N ILE A 188 -16.87 17.46 10.12
CA ILE A 188 -15.43 17.73 10.37
C ILE A 188 -14.80 16.56 11.11
N MET A 189 -15.53 15.95 12.05
CA MET A 189 -15.05 14.75 12.74
C MET A 189 -14.81 13.59 11.76
N ASP A 190 -15.71 13.38 10.79
CA ASP A 190 -15.55 12.35 9.76
C ASP A 190 -14.31 12.61 8.89
N MET A 191 -14.05 13.88 8.51
CA MET A 191 -12.81 14.24 7.82
C MET A 191 -11.57 13.92 8.66
N ILE A 192 -11.60 14.23 9.97
CA ILE A 192 -10.47 13.94 10.87
C ILE A 192 -10.27 12.43 11.02
N HIS A 193 -11.34 11.65 11.13
CA HIS A 193 -11.27 10.18 11.23
C HIS A 193 -10.74 9.51 9.96
N ALA A 194 -10.86 10.16 8.81
CA ALA A 194 -10.33 9.65 7.56
C ALA A 194 -8.79 9.85 7.41
N ILE A 195 -8.17 10.74 8.21
CA ILE A 195 -6.72 11.02 8.11
C ILE A 195 -5.84 9.76 8.21
N PRO A 196 -6.14 8.77 9.09
CA PRO A 196 -5.31 7.57 9.17
C PRO A 196 -5.40 6.64 7.95
N ASP A 197 -6.37 6.84 7.06
CA ASP A 197 -6.55 6.02 5.86
C ASP A 197 -6.12 6.79 4.61
N TRP A 198 -4.98 6.41 4.05
CA TRP A 198 -4.43 7.03 2.83
C TRP A 198 -5.35 6.89 1.60
N MET A 199 -6.27 5.92 1.62
CA MET A 199 -7.29 5.76 0.56
C MET A 199 -8.46 6.72 0.73
N ALA A 200 -8.85 6.98 1.96
CA ALA A 200 -9.98 7.85 2.28
C ALA A 200 -9.62 9.34 2.23
N LEU A 201 -8.43 9.71 2.69
CA LEU A 201 -8.03 11.12 2.80
C LEU A 201 -8.19 11.92 1.48
N PRO A 202 -7.75 11.43 0.32
CA PRO A 202 -7.92 12.17 -0.93
C PRO A 202 -9.37 12.32 -1.40
N GLU A 203 -10.27 11.41 -0.98
CA GLU A 203 -11.70 11.51 -1.30
C GLU A 203 -12.38 12.69 -0.57
N LEU A 204 -11.72 13.24 0.45
CA LEU A 204 -12.20 14.44 1.16
C LEU A 204 -12.05 15.72 0.33
N GLY A 205 -11.29 15.73 -0.75
CA GLY A 205 -10.97 16.89 -1.59
C GLY A 205 -12.15 17.48 -2.36
N THR A 206 -13.38 17.44 -1.81
CA THR A 206 -14.60 17.92 -2.45
C THR A 206 -14.86 19.41 -2.17
N PRO A 207 -15.54 20.14 -3.09
CA PRO A 207 -15.98 21.51 -2.85
C PRO A 207 -16.88 21.65 -1.62
N ILE A 208 -17.67 20.61 -1.31
CA ILE A 208 -18.57 20.60 -0.15
C ILE A 208 -17.74 20.61 1.15
N ASN A 209 -16.77 19.71 1.27
CA ASN A 209 -15.91 19.64 2.43
C ASN A 209 -15.08 20.91 2.62
N ARG A 210 -14.59 21.51 1.52
CA ARG A 210 -13.90 22.79 1.55
C ARG A 210 -14.79 23.89 2.16
N ASN A 211 -16.02 24.04 1.68
CA ASN A 211 -16.97 25.04 2.19
C ASN A 211 -17.28 24.82 3.69
N ILE A 212 -17.42 23.57 4.14
CA ILE A 212 -17.63 23.24 5.55
C ILE A 212 -16.45 23.73 6.40
N LEU A 213 -15.20 23.43 5.99
CA LEU A 213 -13.99 23.85 6.70
C LEU A 213 -13.85 25.37 6.71
N GLU A 214 -14.03 26.04 5.56
CA GLU A 214 -13.95 27.50 5.46
C GLU A 214 -14.94 28.20 6.41
N LYS A 215 -16.20 27.76 6.44
CA LYS A 215 -17.23 28.30 7.35
C LYS A 215 -16.85 28.10 8.83
N ALA A 216 -16.33 26.92 9.19
CA ALA A 216 -15.91 26.64 10.55
C ALA A 216 -14.68 27.49 10.96
N ILE A 217 -13.74 27.70 10.04
CA ILE A 217 -12.57 28.57 10.27
C ILE A 217 -13.02 30.02 10.45
N GLN A 218 -13.94 30.54 9.62
CA GLN A 218 -14.50 31.87 9.72
C GLN A 218 -15.28 32.06 11.04
N ALA A 219 -15.98 31.05 11.49
CA ALA A 219 -16.65 31.01 12.79
C ALA A 219 -15.69 30.87 13.99
N LYS A 220 -14.37 30.89 13.74
CA LYS A 220 -13.30 30.76 14.74
C LYS A 220 -13.31 29.45 15.54
N ILE A 221 -13.85 28.39 14.97
CA ILE A 221 -13.82 27.05 15.56
C ILE A 221 -12.40 26.49 15.39
N VAL A 222 -11.62 26.45 16.47
CA VAL A 222 -10.21 26.00 16.50
C VAL A 222 -9.44 26.28 15.20
N PRO A 223 -9.39 27.54 14.73
CA PRO A 223 -9.06 27.89 13.34
C PRO A 223 -7.66 27.41 12.91
N VAL A 224 -6.68 27.43 13.81
CA VAL A 224 -5.32 26.95 13.50
C VAL A 224 -5.31 25.47 13.16
N ARG A 225 -6.10 24.66 13.88
CA ARG A 225 -6.16 23.21 13.67
C ARG A 225 -6.95 22.85 12.40
N LEU A 226 -8.05 23.56 12.14
CA LEU A 226 -8.83 23.36 10.92
C LEU A 226 -8.11 23.86 9.67
N LYS A 227 -7.26 24.89 9.77
CA LYS A 227 -6.35 25.27 8.68
C LYS A 227 -5.29 24.20 8.40
N ALA A 228 -4.80 23.50 9.42
CA ALA A 228 -3.90 22.37 9.21
C ALA A 228 -4.61 21.20 8.51
N LEU A 229 -5.87 20.90 8.87
CA LEU A 229 -6.69 19.92 8.17
C LEU A 229 -6.97 20.32 6.72
N GLU A 230 -7.36 21.57 6.50
CA GLU A 230 -7.56 22.13 5.16
C GLU A 230 -6.30 21.99 4.30
N SER A 231 -5.14 22.36 4.84
CA SER A 231 -3.86 22.23 4.14
C SER A 231 -3.50 20.78 3.83
N LEU A 232 -3.76 19.86 4.74
CA LEU A 232 -3.51 18.44 4.50
C LEU A 232 -4.34 17.89 3.33
N ILE A 233 -5.61 18.31 3.23
CA ILE A 233 -6.55 17.81 2.22
C ILE A 233 -6.33 18.49 0.86
N TYR A 234 -6.05 19.81 0.83
CA TYR A 234 -6.13 20.62 -0.40
C TYR A 234 -4.79 21.13 -0.94
N ASN A 235 -3.69 20.93 -0.22
CA ASN A 235 -2.36 21.42 -0.63
C ASN A 235 -1.38 20.26 -0.92
N ASP A 236 -1.87 19.09 -1.32
CA ASP A 236 -1.09 17.90 -1.69
C ASP A 236 -0.08 17.45 -0.62
N LEU A 237 -0.35 17.72 0.67
CA LEU A 237 0.55 17.39 1.77
C LEU A 237 0.43 15.94 2.28
N ALA A 238 -0.49 15.16 1.76
CA ALA A 238 -0.74 13.80 2.21
C ALA A 238 0.51 12.91 2.12
N PHE A 239 1.23 12.96 0.99
CA PHE A 239 2.47 12.20 0.78
C PHE A 239 3.53 12.56 1.84
N THR A 240 3.81 13.85 1.99
CA THR A 240 4.78 14.35 2.98
C THR A 240 4.37 13.98 4.40
N PHE A 241 3.08 14.05 4.72
CA PHE A 241 2.55 13.69 6.02
C PHE A 241 2.78 12.21 6.35
N TYR A 242 2.36 11.29 5.48
CA TYR A 242 2.53 9.85 5.73
C TYR A 242 4.01 9.45 5.77
N ASN A 243 4.86 9.98 4.89
CA ASN A 243 6.30 9.73 4.93
C ASN A 243 6.95 10.21 6.23
N ARG A 244 6.50 11.34 6.79
CA ARG A 244 6.99 11.84 8.07
C ARG A 244 6.56 10.96 9.24
N VAL A 245 5.35 10.42 9.19
CA VAL A 245 4.88 9.45 10.20
C VAL A 245 5.71 8.18 10.13
N GLU A 246 5.91 7.62 8.94
CA GLU A 246 6.73 6.43 8.72
C GLU A 246 8.18 6.65 9.18
N ALA A 247 8.79 7.76 8.78
CA ALA A 247 10.15 8.12 9.23
C ALA A 247 10.24 8.27 10.76
N GLY A 248 9.21 8.84 11.38
CA GLY A 248 9.12 8.91 12.84
C GLY A 248 9.02 7.56 13.51
N LYS A 249 8.25 6.63 12.94
CA LYS A 249 8.17 5.23 13.40
C LYS A 249 9.51 4.51 13.31
N ILE A 250 10.24 4.69 12.20
CA ILE A 250 11.56 4.04 11.99
C ILE A 250 12.61 4.60 12.95
N ALA A 251 12.48 5.86 13.39
CA ALA A 251 13.43 6.51 14.29
C ALA A 251 13.22 6.16 15.78
N LEU A 252 12.12 5.46 16.13
CA LEU A 252 11.83 4.98 17.50
C LEU A 252 12.53 3.68 17.81
#